data_80cffdb1244b9f96229bf786f51bbb26
#
_entry.id   80cffdb1244b9f96229bf786f51bbb26
#
_cell.length_a   1.000
_cell.length_b   1.000
_cell.length_c   1.000
_cell.angle_alpha   90.00
_cell.angle_beta   90.00
_cell.angle_gamma   90.00
#
_symmetry.space_group_name_H-M   'P 1'
#
loop_
_entity.id
_entity.type
_entity.pdbx_description
1 polymer ?
#
loop_
_entity_poly.entity_id
_entity_poly.type
_entity_poly.pdbx_seq_one_letter_code
_entity_poly.pdbx_strand_id
1 'polypeptide(L)'
;MKPEFFEDLIELCTSISTQENKLLPLCAAENVVSPFSKIPLDTFLQEKYIMGGVMQYQNESNFVGSKKLYEIYELLTRQCNKLYGCKYADARTLSGVNAVMTLLMSLFSAGDTILISSEECGGHGSMPKICRRLGINTIEMPYDYDAYDFNYDEINAILSSQKIDGILICLSDLIIMPQLKKINLPDDCVLIFDATQILGLIASNNMENPLKWFNDKQKFILMGATHKTLPGPTCGLIMTNNLKLASEFDTLINPDYLRNSQLHHIFSLILTLMELEIYGHQYGSNIIKNANTLADALEKYNFTVLKASTEYTHTHQIFISMPEHDAKKFYDKCLDYGISINLRNKHLYKTCGLRIGTQEISRYGWADDEMNLIAEILRDIRDNDTFSQDISKKINSLSSKKEICFTIDNDCYNKIHSYLHNR
;
A
#
# COMPACT_ATOMS: atom_id res chain seq x y z
N MET A 1 -2.89 38.18 20.00
CA MET A 1 -1.45 37.85 20.16
C MET A 1 -1.20 36.68 19.23
N LYS A 2 -0.26 36.78 18.28
CA LYS A 2 0.14 35.65 17.41
C LYS A 2 1.30 34.89 18.08
N PRO A 3 1.39 33.55 17.97
CA PRO A 3 2.60 32.79 18.38
C PRO A 3 3.85 33.27 17.62
N GLU A 4 5.04 33.09 18.20
CA GLU A 4 6.32 33.54 17.65
C GLU A 4 6.58 33.02 16.23
N PHE A 5 6.34 31.73 15.98
CA PHE A 5 6.59 31.07 14.67
C PHE A 5 5.35 31.02 13.76
N PHE A 6 4.35 31.88 13.97
CA PHE A 6 3.11 31.80 13.20
C PHE A 6 3.29 32.15 11.73
N GLU A 7 4.09 33.19 11.43
CA GLU A 7 4.35 33.61 10.04
C GLU A 7 5.19 32.57 9.30
N ASP A 8 6.20 31.97 9.94
CA ASP A 8 6.99 30.87 9.38
C ASP A 8 6.11 29.67 9.02
N LEU A 9 5.13 29.33 9.88
CA LEU A 9 4.15 28.28 9.62
C LEU A 9 3.27 28.60 8.40
N ILE A 10 2.79 29.84 8.26
CA ILE A 10 1.99 30.27 7.10
C ILE A 10 2.79 30.21 5.81
N GLU A 11 4.06 30.65 5.84
CA GLU A 11 4.95 30.56 4.67
C GLU A 11 5.17 29.10 4.27
N LEU A 12 5.45 28.20 5.23
CA LEU A 12 5.60 26.77 5.00
C LEU A 12 4.32 26.14 4.42
N CYS A 13 3.15 26.42 5.00
CA CYS A 13 1.86 25.93 4.51
C CYS A 13 1.60 26.39 3.07
N THR A 14 1.91 27.64 2.76
CA THR A 14 1.74 28.21 1.41
C THR A 14 2.66 27.52 0.41
N SER A 15 3.93 27.30 0.79
CA SER A 15 4.92 26.61 -0.02
C SER A 15 4.50 25.18 -0.33
N ILE A 16 4.12 24.39 0.70
CA ILE A 16 3.66 23.01 0.56
C ILE A 16 2.43 22.94 -0.34
N SER A 17 1.41 23.78 -0.08
CA SER A 17 0.18 23.81 -0.89
C SER A 17 0.45 24.16 -2.35
N THR A 18 1.36 25.10 -2.59
CA THR A 18 1.76 25.50 -3.95
C THR A 18 2.47 24.37 -4.69
N GLN A 19 3.36 23.65 -4.00
CA GLN A 19 4.05 22.49 -4.55
C GLN A 19 3.07 21.37 -4.89
N GLU A 20 2.17 21.00 -3.97
CA GLU A 20 1.20 19.93 -4.13
C GLU A 20 0.24 20.19 -5.31
N ASN A 21 -0.23 21.43 -5.45
CA ASN A 21 -1.12 21.81 -6.55
C ASN A 21 -0.46 21.68 -7.95
N LYS A 22 0.85 21.81 -8.03
CA LYS A 22 1.62 21.70 -9.29
C LYS A 22 2.20 20.31 -9.55
N LEU A 23 2.23 19.46 -8.54
CA LEU A 23 2.83 18.13 -8.62
C LEU A 23 2.14 17.27 -9.68
N LEU A 24 2.91 16.55 -10.51
CA LEU A 24 2.42 15.43 -11.30
C LEU A 24 2.64 14.14 -10.50
N PRO A 25 1.58 13.52 -9.92
CA PRO A 25 1.72 12.47 -8.91
C PRO A 25 1.86 11.09 -9.57
N LEU A 26 3.09 10.68 -9.83
CA LEU A 26 3.44 9.38 -10.39
C LEU A 26 4.19 8.48 -9.39
N CYS A 27 4.17 8.82 -8.11
CA CYS A 27 4.79 8.01 -7.06
C CYS A 27 3.96 6.74 -6.77
N ALA A 28 4.56 5.56 -6.97
CA ALA A 28 3.88 4.29 -6.70
C ALA A 28 3.62 4.00 -5.20
N ALA A 29 4.02 4.90 -4.29
CA ALA A 29 3.85 4.74 -2.85
C ALA A 29 2.77 5.66 -2.25
N GLU A 30 2.17 6.56 -3.03
CA GLU A 30 1.25 7.59 -2.60
C GLU A 30 -0.12 7.41 -3.24
N ASN A 31 -1.17 7.96 -2.62
CA ASN A 31 -2.51 8.05 -3.20
C ASN A 31 -3.31 9.14 -2.48
N VAL A 32 -4.41 9.56 -3.10
CA VAL A 32 -5.29 10.59 -2.55
C VAL A 32 -6.49 9.95 -1.85
N VAL A 33 -6.74 10.41 -0.62
CA VAL A 33 -7.93 10.03 0.17
C VAL A 33 -9.10 10.94 -0.21
N SER A 34 -10.27 10.36 -0.50
CA SER A 34 -11.46 11.12 -0.89
C SER A 34 -11.97 12.03 0.24
N PRO A 35 -12.72 13.09 -0.08
CA PRO A 35 -13.41 13.89 0.94
C PRO A 35 -14.31 13.05 1.84
N PHE A 36 -15.04 12.06 1.27
CA PHE A 36 -15.90 11.15 2.03
C PHE A 36 -15.10 10.34 3.06
N SER A 37 -14.01 9.73 2.64
CA SER A 37 -13.15 8.94 3.54
C SER A 37 -12.42 9.82 4.57
N LYS A 38 -12.21 11.11 4.31
CA LYS A 38 -11.59 12.05 5.25
C LYS A 38 -12.51 12.48 6.40
N ILE A 39 -13.84 12.32 6.29
CA ILE A 39 -14.79 12.80 7.31
C ILE A 39 -14.39 12.42 8.75
N PRO A 40 -14.03 11.17 9.07
CA PRO A 40 -13.70 10.80 10.45
C PRO A 40 -12.37 11.39 10.96
N LEU A 41 -11.47 11.83 10.07
CA LEU A 41 -10.12 12.27 10.44
C LEU A 41 -10.10 13.59 11.21
N ASP A 42 -11.14 14.42 11.06
CA ASP A 42 -11.31 15.68 11.79
C ASP A 42 -12.59 15.65 12.65
N THR A 43 -12.66 14.67 13.57
CA THR A 43 -13.81 14.47 14.45
C THR A 43 -13.37 14.11 15.86
N PHE A 44 -14.34 14.08 16.78
CA PHE A 44 -14.13 13.64 18.17
C PHE A 44 -13.56 12.20 18.28
N LEU A 45 -13.58 11.40 17.23
CA LEU A 45 -13.02 10.05 17.27
C LEU A 45 -11.51 10.04 17.55
N GLN A 46 -10.78 11.09 17.17
CA GLN A 46 -9.36 11.23 17.51
C GLN A 46 -9.08 11.55 18.98
N GLU A 47 -10.12 12.03 19.71
CA GLU A 47 -10.03 12.39 21.14
C GLU A 47 -10.35 11.22 22.07
N LYS A 48 -10.80 10.08 21.52
CA LYS A 48 -11.26 8.95 22.29
C LYS A 48 -10.13 7.97 22.60
N TYR A 49 -10.29 7.31 23.75
CA TYR A 49 -9.40 6.24 24.18
C TYR A 49 -10.13 4.91 24.15
N ILE A 50 -9.57 3.95 23.41
CA ILE A 50 -10.08 2.59 23.30
C ILE A 50 -8.92 1.60 23.38
N MET A 51 -9.11 0.55 24.18
CA MET A 51 -8.08 -0.45 24.45
C MET A 51 -8.71 -1.84 24.47
N GLY A 52 -7.99 -2.84 23.96
CA GLY A 52 -8.40 -4.24 23.94
C GLY A 52 -8.38 -4.87 22.56
N GLY A 53 -8.48 -6.19 22.51
CA GLY A 53 -8.49 -6.98 21.29
C GLY A 53 -9.75 -6.77 20.44
N VAL A 54 -9.68 -7.16 19.18
CA VAL A 54 -10.84 -7.18 18.28
C VAL A 54 -11.76 -8.36 18.61
N MET A 55 -11.21 -9.48 19.07
CA MET A 55 -11.97 -10.69 19.42
C MET A 55 -12.52 -10.68 20.85
N GLN A 56 -11.88 -9.98 21.79
CA GLN A 56 -12.16 -10.03 23.24
C GLN A 56 -12.35 -8.65 23.86
N TYR A 57 -12.77 -7.66 23.13
CA TYR A 57 -12.82 -6.26 23.57
C TYR A 57 -13.86 -5.97 24.65
N GLN A 58 -14.90 -6.77 24.78
CA GLN A 58 -16.12 -6.39 25.53
C GLN A 58 -15.97 -6.43 27.05
N ASN A 59 -15.05 -7.23 27.57
CA ASN A 59 -15.01 -7.55 29.00
C ASN A 59 -13.89 -6.87 29.78
N GLU A 60 -12.95 -6.20 29.16
CA GLU A 60 -11.71 -5.76 29.81
C GLU A 60 -11.48 -4.23 29.78
N SER A 61 -12.38 -3.45 29.20
CA SER A 61 -12.21 -2.01 29.13
C SER A 61 -12.68 -1.32 30.41
N ASN A 62 -11.76 -0.62 31.05
CA ASN A 62 -12.06 0.29 32.18
C ASN A 62 -12.66 1.64 31.67
N PHE A 63 -12.84 1.82 30.38
CA PHE A 63 -13.32 3.06 29.76
C PHE A 63 -14.79 2.92 29.40
N VAL A 64 -15.67 3.28 30.31
CA VAL A 64 -17.14 3.16 30.16
C VAL A 64 -17.65 3.86 28.91
N GLY A 65 -17.08 5.01 28.54
CA GLY A 65 -17.46 5.78 27.35
C GLY A 65 -17.08 5.14 26.03
N SER A 66 -16.23 4.12 26.02
CA SER A 66 -15.77 3.45 24.78
C SER A 66 -16.65 2.28 24.33
N LYS A 67 -17.59 1.84 25.17
CA LYS A 67 -18.38 0.62 24.89
C LYS A 67 -19.04 0.60 23.50
N LYS A 68 -19.61 1.71 23.07
CA LYS A 68 -20.24 1.82 21.73
C LYS A 68 -19.21 1.88 20.60
N LEU A 69 -17.99 2.33 20.87
CA LEU A 69 -16.95 2.50 19.87
C LEU A 69 -16.37 1.16 19.38
N TYR A 70 -16.49 0.09 20.15
CA TYR A 70 -16.06 -1.25 19.72
C TYR A 70 -16.82 -1.77 18.49
N GLU A 71 -18.05 -1.29 18.25
CA GLU A 71 -18.81 -1.64 17.05
C GLU A 71 -18.12 -1.20 15.75
N ILE A 72 -17.16 -0.27 15.81
CA ILE A 72 -16.32 0.12 14.69
C ILE A 72 -15.46 -1.07 14.23
N TYR A 73 -14.93 -1.89 15.15
CA TYR A 73 -14.17 -3.09 14.80
C TYR A 73 -15.04 -4.16 14.14
N GLU A 74 -16.27 -4.32 14.62
CA GLU A 74 -17.23 -5.25 14.00
C GLU A 74 -17.62 -4.80 12.59
N LEU A 75 -17.81 -3.50 12.40
CA LEU A 75 -18.13 -2.93 11.09
C LEU A 75 -16.94 -3.08 10.12
N LEU A 76 -15.70 -2.86 10.58
CA LEU A 76 -14.49 -3.12 9.80
C LEU A 76 -14.43 -4.59 9.37
N THR A 77 -14.60 -5.51 10.31
CA THR A 77 -14.55 -6.96 10.02
C THR A 77 -15.62 -7.36 9.00
N ARG A 78 -16.84 -6.85 9.14
CA ARG A 78 -17.92 -7.12 8.16
C ARG A 78 -17.59 -6.56 6.77
N GLN A 79 -17.04 -5.35 6.70
CA GLN A 79 -16.67 -4.74 5.42
C GLN A 79 -15.49 -5.47 4.77
N CYS A 80 -14.48 -5.86 5.56
CA CYS A 80 -13.37 -6.67 5.07
C CYS A 80 -13.83 -8.09 4.66
N ASN A 81 -14.75 -8.71 5.40
CA ASN A 81 -15.32 -9.99 5.01
C ASN A 81 -16.00 -9.90 3.63
N LYS A 82 -16.74 -8.82 3.38
CA LYS A 82 -17.44 -8.60 2.10
C LYS A 82 -16.47 -8.48 0.93
N LEU A 83 -15.37 -7.75 1.09
CA LEU A 83 -14.41 -7.47 0.00
C LEU A 83 -13.33 -8.55 -0.13
N TYR A 84 -12.84 -9.07 0.99
CA TYR A 84 -11.72 -10.03 1.00
C TYR A 84 -12.12 -11.45 1.42
N GLY A 85 -13.31 -11.64 2.00
CA GLY A 85 -13.74 -12.95 2.50
C GLY A 85 -12.99 -13.41 3.75
N CYS A 86 -12.42 -12.49 4.53
CA CYS A 86 -11.70 -12.81 5.77
C CYS A 86 -12.65 -13.04 6.95
N LYS A 87 -12.25 -13.88 7.89
CA LYS A 87 -12.98 -14.10 9.16
C LYS A 87 -12.56 -13.13 10.26
N TYR A 88 -11.33 -12.62 10.20
CA TYR A 88 -10.74 -11.65 11.12
C TYR A 88 -10.12 -10.50 10.33
N ALA A 89 -10.35 -9.27 10.80
CA ALA A 89 -9.73 -8.06 10.26
C ALA A 89 -9.39 -7.09 11.41
N ASP A 90 -8.17 -6.56 11.37
CA ASP A 90 -7.63 -5.64 12.37
C ASP A 90 -6.90 -4.48 11.70
N ALA A 91 -7.27 -3.25 12.03
CA ALA A 91 -6.62 -2.03 11.54
C ALA A 91 -6.14 -1.13 12.68
N ARG A 92 -5.83 -1.69 13.86
CA ARG A 92 -5.31 -0.94 15.01
C ARG A 92 -3.85 -0.53 14.86
N THR A 93 -3.09 -1.16 13.95
CA THR A 93 -1.69 -0.83 13.69
C THR A 93 -1.54 0.49 12.91
N LEU A 94 -0.47 1.24 13.21
CA LEU A 94 -0.28 2.63 12.77
C LEU A 94 0.16 2.76 11.30
N SER A 95 0.76 1.71 10.75
CA SER A 95 1.25 1.65 9.36
C SER A 95 1.51 0.20 8.95
N GLY A 96 1.78 -0.05 7.65
CA GLY A 96 2.16 -1.38 7.17
C GLY A 96 3.40 -1.94 7.88
N VAL A 97 4.46 -1.15 8.03
CA VAL A 97 5.68 -1.59 8.75
C VAL A 97 5.39 -1.87 10.21
N ASN A 98 4.56 -1.05 10.88
CA ASN A 98 4.14 -1.31 12.25
C ASN A 98 3.32 -2.61 12.36
N ALA A 99 2.45 -2.90 11.39
CA ALA A 99 1.72 -4.17 11.33
C ALA A 99 2.67 -5.38 11.20
N VAL A 100 3.65 -5.32 10.31
CA VAL A 100 4.67 -6.39 10.20
C VAL A 100 5.45 -6.54 11.50
N MET A 101 5.88 -5.43 12.11
CA MET A 101 6.61 -5.48 13.39
C MET A 101 5.79 -6.16 14.48
N THR A 102 4.54 -5.78 14.65
CA THR A 102 3.67 -6.36 15.70
C THR A 102 3.41 -7.84 15.43
N LEU A 103 3.23 -8.26 14.18
CA LEU A 103 3.10 -9.67 13.83
C LEU A 103 4.40 -10.46 14.10
N LEU A 104 5.56 -9.92 13.72
CA LEU A 104 6.85 -10.57 14.00
C LEU A 104 7.08 -10.72 15.52
N MET A 105 6.78 -9.69 16.30
CA MET A 105 6.92 -9.72 17.76
C MET A 105 5.92 -10.67 18.44
N SER A 106 4.76 -10.89 17.83
CA SER A 106 3.70 -11.76 18.39
C SER A 106 3.90 -13.23 18.07
N LEU A 107 4.43 -13.54 16.89
CA LEU A 107 4.39 -14.89 16.30
C LEU A 107 5.74 -15.59 16.29
N PHE A 108 6.85 -14.86 16.49
CA PHE A 108 8.19 -15.41 16.42
C PHE A 108 9.01 -15.06 17.65
N SER A 109 9.94 -15.94 17.99
CA SER A 109 10.91 -15.79 19.07
C SER A 109 12.33 -15.58 18.52
N ALA A 110 13.23 -15.08 19.37
CA ALA A 110 14.64 -15.04 19.03
C ALA A 110 15.19 -16.47 18.80
N GLY A 111 15.88 -16.66 17.68
CA GLY A 111 16.37 -17.94 17.22
C GLY A 111 15.50 -18.63 16.16
N ASP A 112 14.24 -18.22 15.99
CA ASP A 112 13.39 -18.73 14.90
C ASP A 112 13.98 -18.36 13.54
N THR A 113 13.72 -19.18 12.53
CA THR A 113 14.22 -18.99 11.15
C THR A 113 13.06 -18.76 10.20
N ILE A 114 13.11 -17.66 9.44
CA ILE A 114 12.08 -17.32 8.46
C ILE A 114 12.68 -17.09 7.06
N LEU A 115 11.91 -17.44 6.03
CA LEU A 115 12.20 -17.02 4.66
C LEU A 115 11.71 -15.59 4.43
N ILE A 116 12.52 -14.75 3.77
CA ILE A 116 12.16 -13.37 3.44
C ILE A 116 12.39 -13.04 1.97
N SER A 117 11.59 -12.12 1.41
CA SER A 117 11.91 -11.49 0.13
C SER A 117 13.14 -10.60 0.27
N SER A 118 14.16 -10.79 -0.58
CA SER A 118 15.38 -9.97 -0.57
C SER A 118 15.11 -8.55 -1.06
N GLU A 119 15.96 -7.58 -0.69
CA GLU A 119 15.85 -6.20 -1.22
C GLU A 119 16.03 -6.18 -2.74
N GLU A 120 16.90 -7.04 -3.28
CA GLU A 120 17.22 -7.11 -4.72
C GLU A 120 16.05 -7.59 -5.58
N CYS A 121 15.18 -8.47 -5.05
CA CYS A 121 13.96 -8.90 -5.74
C CYS A 121 12.75 -7.97 -5.53
N GLY A 122 12.97 -6.77 -5.00
CA GLY A 122 11.91 -5.81 -4.72
C GLY A 122 11.44 -5.80 -3.27
N GLY A 123 12.03 -6.58 -2.38
CA GLY A 123 11.69 -6.64 -0.96
C GLY A 123 11.85 -5.30 -0.24
N HIS A 124 11.11 -5.14 0.85
CA HIS A 124 11.13 -3.93 1.67
C HIS A 124 12.36 -3.90 2.58
N GLY A 125 13.22 -2.91 2.41
CA GLY A 125 14.54 -2.80 3.09
C GLY A 125 14.52 -2.70 4.62
N SER A 126 13.35 -2.54 5.24
CA SER A 126 13.24 -2.58 6.71
C SER A 126 13.17 -3.99 7.27
N MET A 127 12.71 -4.98 6.48
CA MET A 127 12.39 -6.31 7.01
C MET A 127 13.62 -7.06 7.55
N PRO A 128 14.75 -7.15 6.83
CA PRO A 128 15.96 -7.79 7.36
C PRO A 128 16.48 -7.11 8.64
N LYS A 129 16.33 -5.77 8.71
CA LYS A 129 16.79 -4.98 9.87
C LYS A 129 15.93 -5.23 11.11
N ILE A 130 14.62 -5.33 10.94
CA ILE A 130 13.66 -5.64 12.01
C ILE A 130 13.90 -7.07 12.51
N CYS A 131 13.97 -8.06 11.62
CA CYS A 131 14.25 -9.45 11.99
C CYS A 131 15.54 -9.58 12.79
N ARG A 132 16.62 -8.98 12.31
CA ARG A 132 17.91 -8.95 13.02
C ARG A 132 17.77 -8.35 14.42
N ARG A 133 17.00 -7.26 14.58
CA ARG A 133 16.78 -6.61 15.87
C ARG A 133 16.00 -7.49 16.85
N LEU A 134 15.08 -8.31 16.33
CA LEU A 134 14.30 -9.26 17.12
C LEU A 134 15.04 -10.60 17.36
N GLY A 135 16.24 -10.78 16.82
CA GLY A 135 17.00 -12.04 16.93
C GLY A 135 16.45 -13.16 16.06
N ILE A 136 15.63 -12.84 15.05
CA ILE A 136 15.08 -13.79 14.08
C ILE A 136 16.09 -14.01 12.97
N ASN A 137 16.40 -15.26 12.66
CA ASN A 137 17.26 -15.65 11.55
C ASN A 137 16.50 -15.54 10.23
N THR A 138 17.17 -15.04 9.19
CA THR A 138 16.53 -14.85 7.88
C THR A 138 17.29 -15.59 6.78
N ILE A 139 16.54 -16.24 5.89
CA ILE A 139 17.04 -16.83 4.65
C ILE A 139 16.30 -16.13 3.50
N GLU A 140 17.04 -15.62 2.52
CA GLU A 140 16.44 -15.00 1.35
C GLU A 140 15.78 -16.05 0.47
N MET A 141 14.58 -15.75 0.00
CA MET A 141 13.82 -16.61 -0.90
C MET A 141 14.44 -16.59 -2.30
N PRO A 142 14.64 -17.77 -2.93
CA PRO A 142 15.01 -17.87 -4.34
C PRO A 142 14.02 -17.12 -5.25
N TYR A 143 14.53 -16.33 -6.20
CA TYR A 143 13.73 -15.47 -7.06
C TYR A 143 14.18 -15.58 -8.53
N ASP A 144 13.22 -15.68 -9.44
CA ASP A 144 13.45 -15.67 -10.89
C ASP A 144 13.25 -14.23 -11.42
N TYR A 145 14.35 -13.57 -11.76
CA TYR A 145 14.37 -12.19 -12.24
C TYR A 145 13.87 -12.03 -13.68
N ASP A 146 13.76 -13.10 -14.45
CA ASP A 146 13.19 -13.06 -15.80
C ASP A 146 11.67 -13.25 -15.77
N ALA A 147 11.18 -14.09 -14.84
CA ALA A 147 9.76 -14.29 -14.60
C ALA A 147 9.15 -13.23 -13.68
N TYR A 148 9.95 -12.45 -12.96
CA TYR A 148 9.51 -11.52 -11.90
C TYR A 148 8.68 -12.21 -10.81
N ASP A 149 9.02 -13.45 -10.46
CA ASP A 149 8.33 -14.24 -9.45
C ASP A 149 9.34 -15.11 -8.66
N PHE A 150 8.90 -15.69 -7.58
CA PHE A 150 9.73 -16.59 -6.77
C PHE A 150 9.96 -17.94 -7.46
N ASN A 151 11.11 -18.56 -7.21
CA ASN A 151 11.37 -19.96 -7.59
C ASN A 151 10.74 -20.91 -6.54
N TYR A 152 9.50 -21.31 -6.79
CA TYR A 152 8.72 -22.11 -5.85
C TYR A 152 9.26 -23.52 -5.64
N ASP A 153 9.93 -24.09 -6.64
CA ASP A 153 10.53 -25.44 -6.52
C ASP A 153 11.68 -25.41 -5.51
N GLU A 154 12.56 -24.41 -5.60
CA GLU A 154 13.64 -24.22 -4.64
C GLU A 154 13.12 -23.84 -3.24
N ILE A 155 12.08 -22.99 -3.13
CA ILE A 155 11.44 -22.67 -1.86
C ILE A 155 10.90 -23.95 -1.20
N ASN A 156 10.17 -24.78 -1.94
CA ASN A 156 9.61 -26.02 -1.43
C ASN A 156 10.71 -27.03 -1.04
N ALA A 157 11.83 -27.05 -1.75
CA ALA A 157 13.01 -27.85 -1.36
C ALA A 157 13.59 -27.37 -0.02
N ILE A 158 13.71 -26.07 0.21
CA ILE A 158 14.15 -25.50 1.49
C ILE A 158 13.18 -25.90 2.61
N LEU A 159 11.87 -25.71 2.41
CA LEU A 159 10.82 -26.04 3.38
C LEU A 159 10.81 -27.53 3.74
N SER A 160 11.22 -28.42 2.82
CA SER A 160 11.30 -29.88 3.04
C SER A 160 12.59 -30.31 3.71
N SER A 161 13.68 -29.52 3.59
CA SER A 161 15.02 -29.94 4.04
C SER A 161 15.37 -29.44 5.45
N GLN A 162 14.71 -28.39 5.93
CA GLN A 162 14.98 -27.82 7.25
C GLN A 162 13.72 -27.17 7.85
N LYS A 163 13.73 -26.99 9.16
CA LYS A 163 12.64 -26.31 9.85
C LYS A 163 12.67 -24.80 9.51
N ILE A 164 11.54 -24.30 9.00
CA ILE A 164 11.27 -22.89 8.75
C ILE A 164 10.03 -22.51 9.57
N ASP A 165 10.18 -21.56 10.47
CA ASP A 165 9.12 -21.11 11.38
C ASP A 165 8.15 -20.16 10.70
N GLY A 166 8.61 -19.43 9.67
CA GLY A 166 7.74 -18.52 8.91
C GLY A 166 8.28 -18.10 7.55
N ILE A 167 7.39 -17.51 6.77
CA ILE A 167 7.67 -16.90 5.46
C ILE A 167 7.12 -15.49 5.49
N LEU A 168 7.95 -14.48 5.24
CA LEU A 168 7.55 -13.08 5.14
C LEU A 168 7.79 -12.58 3.71
N ILE A 169 6.73 -12.41 2.96
CA ILE A 169 6.76 -11.79 1.62
C ILE A 169 6.29 -10.36 1.76
N CYS A 170 7.22 -9.41 1.63
CA CYS A 170 6.96 -7.98 1.75
C CYS A 170 7.65 -7.26 0.59
N LEU A 171 6.92 -7.10 -0.54
CA LEU A 171 7.45 -6.51 -1.76
C LEU A 171 7.07 -5.04 -1.89
N SER A 172 8.06 -4.18 -2.03
CA SER A 172 7.89 -2.77 -2.39
C SER A 172 7.76 -2.57 -3.90
N ASP A 173 8.42 -3.43 -4.66
CA ASP A 173 8.47 -3.38 -6.11
C ASP A 173 7.93 -4.70 -6.67
N LEU A 174 6.81 -4.66 -7.41
CA LEU A 174 6.23 -5.83 -8.08
C LEU A 174 5.38 -5.41 -9.28
N ILE A 175 5.54 -6.11 -10.40
CA ILE A 175 4.72 -5.98 -11.60
C ILE A 175 3.81 -7.19 -11.83
N ILE A 176 4.09 -8.30 -11.15
CA ILE A 176 3.24 -9.50 -11.08
C ILE A 176 2.97 -9.84 -9.62
N MET A 177 1.77 -10.35 -9.34
CA MET A 177 1.43 -10.90 -8.04
C MET A 177 2.08 -12.27 -7.84
N PRO A 178 2.81 -12.51 -6.73
CA PRO A 178 3.39 -13.81 -6.43
C PRO A 178 2.35 -14.93 -6.36
N GLN A 179 2.69 -16.12 -6.90
CA GLN A 179 1.80 -17.28 -6.95
C GLN A 179 1.91 -18.13 -5.67
N LEU A 180 1.54 -17.54 -4.52
CA LEU A 180 1.70 -18.14 -3.18
C LEU A 180 1.05 -19.52 -3.04
N LYS A 181 0.03 -19.84 -3.85
CA LYS A 181 -0.60 -21.17 -3.91
C LYS A 181 0.34 -22.30 -4.32
N LYS A 182 1.53 -21.95 -4.87
CA LYS A 182 2.58 -22.93 -5.21
C LYS A 182 3.49 -23.28 -4.03
N ILE A 183 3.36 -22.58 -2.90
CA ILE A 183 4.11 -22.85 -1.69
C ILE A 183 3.46 -24.03 -0.95
N ASN A 184 4.20 -25.09 -0.73
CA ASN A 184 3.79 -26.21 0.12
C ASN A 184 3.95 -25.82 1.59
N LEU A 185 3.04 -24.97 2.10
CA LEU A 185 3.12 -24.40 3.43
C LEU A 185 3.01 -25.47 4.52
N PRO A 186 4.05 -25.71 5.36
CA PRO A 186 3.97 -26.62 6.48
C PRO A 186 2.96 -26.16 7.54
N ASP A 187 2.32 -27.08 8.25
CA ASP A 187 1.27 -26.77 9.23
C ASP A 187 1.74 -25.82 10.36
N ASP A 188 3.01 -25.92 10.75
CA ASP A 188 3.59 -25.08 11.81
C ASP A 188 4.19 -23.76 11.29
N CYS A 189 4.35 -23.61 9.98
CA CYS A 189 4.93 -22.41 9.37
C CYS A 189 3.88 -21.31 9.18
N VAL A 190 4.21 -20.08 9.58
CA VAL A 190 3.35 -18.91 9.38
C VAL A 190 3.74 -18.21 8.08
N LEU A 191 2.81 -18.05 7.14
CA LEU A 191 3.01 -17.25 5.94
C LEU A 191 2.35 -15.87 6.11
N ILE A 192 3.17 -14.82 6.12
CA ILE A 192 2.74 -13.42 6.12
C ILE A 192 2.99 -12.84 4.74
N PHE A 193 1.92 -12.41 4.07
CA PHE A 193 2.01 -11.70 2.80
C PHE A 193 1.60 -10.24 2.96
N ASP A 194 2.58 -9.34 2.83
CA ASP A 194 2.34 -7.90 2.74
C ASP A 194 1.94 -7.53 1.30
N ALA A 195 0.64 -7.39 1.11
CA ALA A 195 0.01 -6.99 -0.15
C ALA A 195 -0.16 -5.47 -0.28
N THR A 196 0.56 -4.66 0.48
CA THR A 196 0.45 -3.18 0.50
C THR A 196 0.32 -2.56 -0.89
N GLN A 197 1.09 -3.06 -1.85
CA GLN A 197 1.10 -2.51 -3.22
C GLN A 197 -0.20 -2.82 -4.00
N ILE A 198 -0.86 -3.92 -3.70
CA ILE A 198 -1.96 -4.49 -4.48
C ILE A 198 -3.25 -4.70 -3.66
N LEU A 199 -3.28 -4.24 -2.42
CA LEU A 199 -4.39 -4.49 -1.50
C LEU A 199 -5.72 -3.94 -2.04
N GLY A 200 -5.71 -2.77 -2.67
CA GLY A 200 -6.88 -2.19 -3.33
C GLY A 200 -7.32 -2.98 -4.58
N LEU A 201 -6.37 -3.54 -5.34
CA LEU A 201 -6.67 -4.37 -6.52
C LEU A 201 -7.31 -5.71 -6.12
N ILE A 202 -6.89 -6.28 -4.99
CA ILE A 202 -7.52 -7.48 -4.41
C ILE A 202 -8.94 -7.16 -3.94
N ALA A 203 -9.14 -6.06 -3.19
CA ALA A 203 -10.45 -5.62 -2.71
C ALA A 203 -11.45 -5.40 -3.85
N SER A 204 -10.96 -4.93 -4.97
CA SER A 204 -11.75 -4.57 -6.15
C SER A 204 -11.99 -5.71 -7.14
N ASN A 205 -11.55 -6.93 -6.83
CA ASN A 205 -11.58 -8.11 -7.71
C ASN A 205 -10.86 -7.92 -9.06
N ASN A 206 -9.90 -7.01 -9.14
CA ASN A 206 -9.00 -6.86 -10.29
C ASN A 206 -7.75 -7.73 -10.17
N MET A 207 -7.60 -8.41 -9.05
CA MET A 207 -6.51 -9.35 -8.76
C MET A 207 -7.04 -10.51 -7.92
N GLU A 208 -6.43 -11.71 -8.09
CA GLU A 208 -6.80 -12.87 -7.29
C GLU A 208 -6.62 -12.59 -5.79
N ASN A 209 -7.49 -13.19 -4.98
CA ASN A 209 -7.44 -13.01 -3.53
C ASN A 209 -6.72 -14.19 -2.85
N PRO A 210 -5.53 -13.97 -2.26
CA PRO A 210 -4.75 -15.03 -1.64
C PRO A 210 -5.43 -15.70 -0.44
N LEU A 211 -6.35 -15.03 0.24
CA LEU A 211 -7.12 -15.62 1.34
C LEU A 211 -7.97 -16.82 0.88
N LYS A 212 -8.25 -16.94 -0.42
CA LYS A 212 -8.98 -18.07 -1.01
C LYS A 212 -8.08 -19.26 -1.33
N TRP A 213 -6.75 -19.09 -1.30
CA TRP A 213 -5.80 -20.15 -1.63
C TRP A 213 -5.43 -21.03 -0.43
N PHE A 214 -5.65 -20.49 0.78
CA PHE A 214 -5.33 -21.19 2.03
C PHE A 214 -6.61 -21.49 2.81
N ASN A 215 -6.67 -22.68 3.40
CA ASN A 215 -7.79 -23.04 4.27
C ASN A 215 -7.61 -22.45 5.69
N ASP A 216 -8.64 -22.54 6.50
CA ASP A 216 -8.69 -21.94 7.84
C ASP A 216 -7.80 -22.64 8.89
N LYS A 217 -7.16 -23.77 8.56
CA LYS A 217 -6.17 -24.43 9.41
C LYS A 217 -4.75 -23.93 9.13
N GLN A 218 -4.47 -23.53 7.88
CA GLN A 218 -3.17 -22.99 7.50
C GLN A 218 -2.92 -21.63 8.14
N LYS A 219 -1.69 -21.38 8.58
CA LYS A 219 -1.30 -20.14 9.24
C LYS A 219 -0.95 -19.06 8.22
N PHE A 220 -1.96 -18.57 7.51
CA PHE A 220 -1.82 -17.51 6.50
C PHE A 220 -2.37 -16.18 6.98
N ILE A 221 -1.58 -15.12 6.81
CA ILE A 221 -1.96 -13.73 7.08
C ILE A 221 -1.79 -12.92 5.81
N LEU A 222 -2.87 -12.29 5.35
CA LEU A 222 -2.85 -11.22 4.36
C LEU A 222 -2.84 -9.88 5.10
N MET A 223 -1.87 -9.04 4.82
CA MET A 223 -1.82 -7.72 5.45
C MET A 223 -1.39 -6.64 4.44
N GLY A 224 -1.48 -5.38 4.83
CA GLY A 224 -0.92 -4.29 4.05
C GLY A 224 -1.20 -2.91 4.63
N ALA A 225 -0.43 -1.93 4.20
CA ALA A 225 -0.75 -0.52 4.42
C ALA A 225 -1.91 -0.10 3.51
N THR A 226 -2.71 0.86 3.96
CA THR A 226 -4.01 1.19 3.38
C THR A 226 -4.03 2.48 2.55
N HIS A 227 -2.86 2.97 2.10
CA HIS A 227 -2.72 4.28 1.44
C HIS A 227 -2.05 4.24 0.07
N LYS A 228 -2.07 3.07 -0.62
CA LYS A 228 -1.50 2.93 -1.98
C LYS A 228 -2.62 2.59 -2.98
N THR A 229 -2.66 1.38 -3.56
CA THR A 229 -3.79 0.99 -4.41
C THR A 229 -5.13 0.96 -3.66
N LEU A 230 -5.09 0.73 -2.34
CA LEU A 230 -6.21 1.04 -1.44
C LEU A 230 -6.08 2.52 -1.04
N PRO A 231 -6.98 3.42 -1.49
CA PRO A 231 -6.81 4.87 -1.37
C PRO A 231 -7.34 5.41 -0.02
N GLY A 232 -6.91 4.80 1.08
CA GLY A 232 -7.37 5.09 2.44
C GLY A 232 -6.36 5.87 3.30
N PRO A 233 -6.69 6.09 4.57
CA PRO A 233 -5.78 6.71 5.54
C PRO A 233 -4.57 5.80 5.80
N THR A 234 -3.49 6.36 6.32
CA THR A 234 -2.33 5.57 6.72
C THR A 234 -2.65 4.73 7.95
N CYS A 235 -2.81 3.43 7.79
CA CYS A 235 -2.80 2.42 8.86
C CYS A 235 -2.35 1.07 8.28
N GLY A 236 -2.21 0.05 9.13
CA GLY A 236 -1.98 -1.33 8.71
C GLY A 236 -3.26 -2.13 8.86
N LEU A 237 -3.63 -2.89 7.83
CA LEU A 237 -4.76 -3.83 7.85
C LEU A 237 -4.21 -5.25 7.87
N ILE A 238 -4.62 -6.04 8.87
CA ILE A 238 -4.23 -7.45 9.05
C ILE A 238 -5.48 -8.31 8.92
N MET A 239 -5.43 -9.35 8.10
CA MET A 239 -6.57 -10.24 7.82
C MET A 239 -6.15 -11.70 7.81
N THR A 240 -6.99 -12.58 8.36
CA THR A 240 -6.79 -14.03 8.29
C THR A 240 -8.13 -14.79 8.37
N ASN A 241 -8.11 -16.04 7.88
CA ASN A 241 -9.22 -16.99 8.06
C ASN A 241 -8.96 -17.95 9.23
N ASN A 242 -7.74 -17.98 9.77
CA ASN A 242 -7.37 -18.80 10.91
C ASN A 242 -7.61 -18.04 12.22
N LEU A 243 -8.77 -18.25 12.86
CA LEU A 243 -9.13 -17.58 14.11
C LEU A 243 -8.24 -17.99 15.30
N LYS A 244 -7.66 -19.21 15.28
CA LYS A 244 -6.70 -19.61 16.30
C LYS A 244 -5.43 -18.77 16.20
N LEU A 245 -4.89 -18.61 14.97
CA LEU A 245 -3.76 -17.74 14.74
C LEU A 245 -4.06 -16.28 15.11
N ALA A 246 -5.27 -15.78 14.78
CA ALA A 246 -5.69 -14.43 15.15
C ALA A 246 -5.66 -14.23 16.67
N SER A 247 -6.09 -15.21 17.46
CA SER A 247 -6.08 -15.13 18.92
C SER A 247 -4.66 -15.07 19.53
N GLU A 248 -3.63 -15.52 18.81
CA GLU A 248 -2.24 -15.48 19.26
C GLU A 248 -1.67 -14.04 19.26
N PHE A 249 -2.16 -13.17 18.39
CA PHE A 249 -1.67 -11.80 18.29
C PHE A 249 -2.69 -10.71 18.65
N ASP A 250 -3.97 -11.00 18.74
CA ASP A 250 -5.04 -10.01 18.92
C ASP A 250 -4.84 -9.12 20.16
N THR A 251 -4.60 -9.73 21.34
CA THR A 251 -4.35 -9.00 22.59
C THR A 251 -2.93 -8.46 22.69
N LEU A 252 -1.96 -9.08 22.01
CA LEU A 252 -0.58 -8.57 21.97
C LEU A 252 -0.50 -7.26 21.16
N ILE A 253 -1.23 -7.15 20.05
CA ILE A 253 -1.30 -5.89 19.30
C ILE A 253 -1.84 -4.77 20.20
N ASN A 254 -2.96 -5.00 20.88
CA ASN A 254 -3.54 -4.04 21.83
C ASN A 254 -4.23 -4.82 22.96
N PRO A 255 -3.85 -4.65 24.23
CA PRO A 255 -3.17 -3.46 24.77
C PRO A 255 -1.64 -3.52 24.88
N ASP A 256 -0.95 -4.62 24.51
CA ASP A 256 0.45 -4.79 24.91
C ASP A 256 1.41 -3.91 24.11
N TYR A 257 1.35 -3.96 22.77
CA TYR A 257 2.24 -3.16 21.90
C TYR A 257 1.67 -1.78 21.60
N LEU A 258 0.34 -1.67 21.46
CA LEU A 258 -0.37 -0.42 21.20
C LEU A 258 -1.46 -0.22 22.26
N ARG A 259 -1.46 0.94 22.92
CA ARG A 259 -2.40 1.20 24.04
C ARG A 259 -3.71 1.83 23.58
N ASN A 260 -3.66 2.79 22.66
CA ASN A 260 -4.85 3.49 22.14
C ASN A 260 -4.98 3.29 20.65
N SER A 261 -6.10 2.78 20.19
CA SER A 261 -6.38 2.62 18.78
C SER A 261 -6.81 3.94 18.15
N GLN A 262 -6.32 4.23 16.96
CA GLN A 262 -6.68 5.44 16.19
C GLN A 262 -8.02 5.23 15.49
N LEU A 263 -9.14 5.38 16.21
CA LEU A 263 -10.49 5.11 15.71
C LEU A 263 -10.86 5.93 14.48
N HIS A 264 -10.39 7.19 14.39
CA HIS A 264 -10.60 8.06 13.25
C HIS A 264 -9.98 7.47 11.97
N HIS A 265 -8.80 6.84 12.04
CA HIS A 265 -8.20 6.13 10.89
C HIS A 265 -8.98 4.85 10.55
N ILE A 266 -9.38 4.06 11.56
CA ILE A 266 -10.14 2.83 11.32
C ILE A 266 -11.49 3.14 10.66
N PHE A 267 -12.19 4.17 11.14
CA PHE A 267 -13.47 4.57 10.56
C PHE A 267 -13.30 5.17 9.15
N SER A 268 -12.25 5.98 8.93
CA SER A 268 -11.89 6.45 7.60
C SER A 268 -11.60 5.29 6.63
N LEU A 269 -10.89 4.26 7.09
CA LEU A 269 -10.66 3.04 6.28
C LEU A 269 -11.98 2.34 5.92
N ILE A 270 -12.94 2.23 6.85
CA ILE A 270 -14.25 1.65 6.58
C ILE A 270 -14.96 2.42 5.45
N LEU A 271 -14.94 3.76 5.49
CA LEU A 271 -15.53 4.58 4.43
C LEU A 271 -14.82 4.37 3.09
N THR A 272 -13.48 4.25 3.09
CA THR A 272 -12.71 3.90 1.89
C THR A 272 -13.11 2.53 1.32
N LEU A 273 -13.28 1.53 2.18
CA LEU A 273 -13.71 0.19 1.76
C LEU A 273 -15.14 0.22 1.19
N MET A 274 -16.03 1.08 1.70
CA MET A 274 -17.36 1.29 1.13
C MET A 274 -17.31 1.93 -0.27
N GLU A 275 -16.39 2.88 -0.52
CA GLU A 275 -16.14 3.41 -1.86
C GLU A 275 -15.63 2.31 -2.81
N LEU A 276 -14.70 1.47 -2.36
CA LEU A 276 -14.20 0.35 -3.16
C LEU A 276 -15.25 -0.71 -3.43
N GLU A 277 -16.23 -0.88 -2.55
CA GLU A 277 -17.38 -1.78 -2.81
C GLU A 277 -18.17 -1.33 -4.03
N ILE A 278 -18.33 -0.02 -4.23
CA ILE A 278 -19.14 0.55 -5.31
C ILE A 278 -18.31 0.76 -6.57
N TYR A 279 -17.16 1.38 -6.45
CA TYR A 279 -16.36 1.86 -7.57
C TYR A 279 -15.06 1.08 -7.79
N GLY A 280 -14.71 0.16 -6.87
CA GLY A 280 -13.40 -0.47 -6.84
C GLY A 280 -13.05 -1.20 -8.13
N HIS A 281 -14.00 -1.95 -8.71
CA HIS A 281 -13.74 -2.69 -9.95
C HIS A 281 -13.32 -1.76 -11.10
N GLN A 282 -14.04 -0.66 -11.31
CA GLN A 282 -13.71 0.31 -12.36
C GLN A 282 -12.40 1.03 -12.06
N TYR A 283 -12.19 1.47 -10.81
CA TYR A 283 -10.95 2.12 -10.40
C TYR A 283 -9.74 1.20 -10.57
N GLY A 284 -9.82 -0.05 -10.10
CA GLY A 284 -8.75 -1.04 -10.24
C GLY A 284 -8.45 -1.40 -11.70
N SER A 285 -9.48 -1.53 -12.54
CA SER A 285 -9.30 -1.73 -13.99
C SER A 285 -8.60 -0.55 -14.64
N ASN A 286 -8.95 0.69 -14.27
CA ASN A 286 -8.30 1.89 -14.78
C ASN A 286 -6.82 1.96 -14.35
N ILE A 287 -6.49 1.55 -13.12
CA ILE A 287 -5.10 1.50 -12.65
C ILE A 287 -4.25 0.62 -13.57
N ILE A 288 -4.69 -0.62 -13.81
CA ILE A 288 -3.92 -1.59 -14.62
C ILE A 288 -3.88 -1.16 -16.09
N LYS A 289 -5.00 -0.69 -16.63
CA LYS A 289 -5.06 -0.18 -18.00
C LYS A 289 -4.11 1.01 -18.18
N ASN A 290 -4.18 2.01 -17.30
CA ASN A 290 -3.31 3.19 -17.36
C ASN A 290 -1.83 2.82 -17.24
N ALA A 291 -1.47 1.85 -16.40
CA ALA A 291 -0.11 1.39 -16.26
C ALA A 291 0.41 0.78 -17.58
N ASN A 292 -0.38 -0.07 -18.24
CA ASN A 292 0.02 -0.67 -19.51
C ASN A 292 0.00 0.36 -20.67
N THR A 293 -0.97 1.27 -20.72
CA THR A 293 -1.01 2.36 -21.73
C THR A 293 0.21 3.29 -21.61
N LEU A 294 0.54 3.71 -20.39
CA LEU A 294 1.72 4.56 -20.16
C LEU A 294 3.03 3.83 -20.49
N ALA A 295 3.13 2.55 -20.09
CA ALA A 295 4.29 1.71 -20.38
C ALA A 295 4.51 1.54 -21.91
N ASP A 296 3.45 1.26 -22.67
CA ASP A 296 3.49 1.16 -24.13
C ASP A 296 3.91 2.49 -24.80
N ALA A 297 3.36 3.61 -24.31
CA ALA A 297 3.72 4.94 -24.82
C ALA A 297 5.19 5.29 -24.49
N LEU A 298 5.71 4.92 -23.33
CA LEU A 298 7.12 5.11 -22.96
C LEU A 298 8.05 4.26 -23.83
N GLU A 299 7.70 3.00 -24.12
CA GLU A 299 8.49 2.14 -25.00
C GLU A 299 8.57 2.72 -26.42
N LYS A 300 7.48 3.30 -26.96
CA LYS A 300 7.47 4.01 -28.24
C LYS A 300 8.41 5.21 -28.29
N TYR A 301 8.68 5.82 -27.12
CA TYR A 301 9.66 6.88 -26.95
C TYR A 301 11.06 6.36 -26.55
N ASN A 302 11.35 5.06 -26.79
CA ASN A 302 12.65 4.43 -26.51
C ASN A 302 13.07 4.44 -25.04
N PHE A 303 12.12 4.34 -24.10
CA PHE A 303 12.44 3.94 -22.73
C PHE A 303 12.52 2.41 -22.67
N THR A 304 13.48 1.88 -21.92
CA THR A 304 13.56 0.44 -21.65
C THR A 304 12.59 0.07 -20.53
N VAL A 305 11.35 -0.24 -20.92
CA VAL A 305 10.31 -0.66 -19.97
C VAL A 305 10.39 -2.17 -19.75
N LEU A 306 10.45 -2.60 -18.48
CA LEU A 306 10.49 -4.02 -18.13
C LEU A 306 9.09 -4.63 -18.25
N LYS A 307 9.04 -5.92 -18.65
CA LYS A 307 7.77 -6.65 -18.89
C LYS A 307 7.69 -7.89 -18.05
N ALA A 308 6.51 -8.11 -17.47
CA ALA A 308 6.21 -9.31 -16.71
C ALA A 308 5.99 -10.55 -17.60
N SER A 309 5.38 -10.34 -18.78
CA SER A 309 5.10 -11.38 -19.78
C SER A 309 4.74 -10.73 -21.12
N THR A 310 3.54 -10.98 -21.65
CA THR A 310 2.96 -10.27 -22.80
C THR A 310 2.52 -8.85 -22.45
N GLU A 311 2.15 -8.59 -21.18
CA GLU A 311 1.82 -7.29 -20.63
C GLU A 311 3.01 -6.71 -19.86
N TYR A 312 3.07 -5.38 -19.72
CA TYR A 312 4.13 -4.74 -18.92
C TYR A 312 3.95 -5.00 -17.45
N THR A 313 2.71 -4.93 -16.96
CA THR A 313 2.41 -5.10 -15.55
C THR A 313 0.98 -5.57 -15.32
N HIS A 314 0.76 -6.34 -14.26
CA HIS A 314 -0.55 -6.67 -13.72
C HIS A 314 -0.93 -5.78 -12.52
N THR A 315 -0.10 -4.78 -12.21
CA THR A 315 -0.27 -3.89 -11.04
C THR A 315 -0.33 -2.42 -11.46
N HIS A 316 -0.17 -1.53 -10.50
CA HIS A 316 -0.08 -0.08 -10.74
C HIS A 316 1.35 0.38 -11.07
N GLN A 317 2.34 -0.51 -10.99
CA GLN A 317 3.75 -0.14 -11.10
C GLN A 317 4.29 -0.39 -12.51
N ILE A 318 5.09 0.55 -13.00
CA ILE A 318 5.85 0.48 -14.23
C ILE A 318 7.32 0.56 -13.85
N PHE A 319 8.14 -0.37 -14.37
CA PHE A 319 9.58 -0.41 -14.17
C PHE A 319 10.30 0.04 -15.43
N ILE A 320 11.12 1.06 -15.31
CA ILE A 320 11.99 1.56 -16.39
C ILE A 320 13.43 1.23 -15.98
N SER A 321 14.15 0.50 -16.82
CA SER A 321 15.58 0.24 -16.64
C SER A 321 16.40 1.34 -17.32
N MET A 322 17.42 1.85 -16.64
CA MET A 322 18.36 2.86 -17.15
C MET A 322 19.75 2.65 -16.55
N PRO A 323 20.84 3.03 -17.25
CA PRO A 323 22.15 3.14 -16.62
C PRO A 323 22.07 4.08 -15.39
N GLU A 324 22.81 3.77 -14.32
CA GLU A 324 22.71 4.48 -13.03
C GLU A 324 22.86 5.99 -13.17
N HIS A 325 23.88 6.44 -13.94
CA HIS A 325 24.13 7.87 -14.17
C HIS A 325 22.92 8.55 -14.83
N ASP A 326 22.35 7.92 -15.86
CA ASP A 326 21.23 8.48 -16.62
C ASP A 326 19.94 8.46 -15.79
N ALA A 327 19.70 7.39 -15.03
CA ALA A 327 18.56 7.27 -14.13
C ALA A 327 18.55 8.38 -13.07
N LYS A 328 19.73 8.65 -12.46
CA LYS A 328 19.86 9.73 -11.48
C LYS A 328 19.67 11.10 -12.11
N LYS A 329 20.30 11.38 -13.24
CA LYS A 329 20.15 12.65 -13.96
C LYS A 329 18.68 12.89 -14.36
N PHE A 330 18.02 11.85 -14.86
CA PHE A 330 16.62 11.94 -15.27
C PHE A 330 15.69 12.12 -14.06
N TYR A 331 15.94 11.41 -12.97
CA TYR A 331 15.21 11.57 -11.70
C TYR A 331 15.30 13.00 -11.18
N ASP A 332 16.51 13.58 -11.13
CA ASP A 332 16.74 14.95 -10.65
C ASP A 332 15.99 15.97 -11.54
N LYS A 333 16.04 15.80 -12.88
CA LYS A 333 15.23 16.62 -13.82
C LYS A 333 13.73 16.50 -13.54
N CYS A 334 13.19 15.30 -13.29
CA CYS A 334 11.79 15.11 -12.97
C CYS A 334 11.39 15.85 -11.68
N LEU A 335 12.25 15.85 -10.66
CA LEU A 335 12.03 16.63 -9.44
C LEU A 335 11.96 18.13 -9.70
N ASP A 336 12.83 18.67 -10.55
CA ASP A 336 12.85 20.09 -10.92
C ASP A 336 11.54 20.52 -11.60
N TYR A 337 10.88 19.61 -12.32
CA TYR A 337 9.57 19.84 -12.93
C TYR A 337 8.38 19.52 -12.01
N GLY A 338 8.62 19.07 -10.77
CA GLY A 338 7.55 18.70 -9.84
C GLY A 338 6.86 17.38 -10.24
N ILE A 339 7.61 16.38 -10.72
CA ILE A 339 7.08 15.03 -10.99
C ILE A 339 7.55 14.08 -9.89
N SER A 340 6.61 13.48 -9.17
CA SER A 340 6.96 12.49 -8.14
C SER A 340 7.10 11.09 -8.74
N ILE A 341 8.31 10.55 -8.71
CA ILE A 341 8.67 9.18 -9.13
C ILE A 341 9.67 8.59 -8.13
N ASN A 342 10.01 7.31 -8.28
CA ASN A 342 11.00 6.70 -7.40
C ASN A 342 12.23 6.23 -8.18
N LEU A 343 13.42 6.67 -7.75
CA LEU A 343 14.70 6.09 -8.18
C LEU A 343 14.91 4.75 -7.48
N ARG A 344 15.36 3.73 -8.22
CA ARG A 344 15.62 2.38 -7.73
C ARG A 344 17.00 1.89 -8.16
N ASN A 345 17.74 1.33 -7.21
CA ASN A 345 19.03 0.66 -7.45
C ASN A 345 18.90 -0.76 -6.89
N LYS A 346 18.39 -1.67 -7.71
CA LYS A 346 18.12 -3.07 -7.37
C LYS A 346 18.30 -3.94 -8.61
N HIS A 347 18.73 -5.18 -8.41
CA HIS A 347 18.89 -6.16 -9.49
C HIS A 347 17.59 -6.38 -10.28
N LEU A 348 16.43 -6.23 -9.63
CA LEU A 348 15.10 -6.28 -10.26
C LEU A 348 14.97 -5.33 -11.48
N TYR A 349 15.72 -4.23 -11.51
CA TYR A 349 15.74 -3.25 -12.61
C TYR A 349 16.89 -3.50 -13.61
N LYS A 350 17.53 -4.67 -13.55
CA LYS A 350 18.76 -5.08 -14.24
C LYS A 350 20.01 -4.43 -13.60
N THR A 351 20.00 -3.15 -13.32
CA THR A 351 21.03 -2.43 -12.52
C THR A 351 20.38 -1.32 -11.71
N CYS A 352 19.86 -0.32 -12.41
CA CYS A 352 19.21 0.85 -11.85
C CYS A 352 17.97 1.19 -12.67
N GLY A 353 17.10 2.01 -12.15
CA GLY A 353 15.93 2.43 -12.89
C GLY A 353 14.97 3.29 -12.09
N LEU A 354 13.77 3.43 -12.65
CA LEU A 354 12.71 4.24 -12.09
C LEU A 354 11.45 3.40 -11.92
N ARG A 355 10.74 3.67 -10.84
CA ARG A 355 9.41 3.14 -10.59
C ARG A 355 8.38 4.25 -10.70
N ILE A 356 7.39 4.04 -11.55
CA ILE A 356 6.24 4.92 -11.77
C ILE A 356 4.98 4.21 -11.28
N GLY A 357 4.02 4.95 -10.73
CA GLY A 357 2.73 4.44 -10.29
C GLY A 357 1.56 5.16 -10.93
N THR A 358 0.48 4.45 -11.19
CA THR A 358 -0.74 4.98 -11.83
C THR A 358 -1.95 5.04 -10.90
N GLN A 359 -1.83 4.59 -9.65
CA GLN A 359 -2.96 4.49 -8.72
C GLN A 359 -3.60 5.84 -8.39
N GLU A 360 -2.80 6.88 -8.17
CA GLU A 360 -3.34 8.20 -7.84
C GLU A 360 -3.97 8.87 -9.05
N ILE A 361 -3.29 8.91 -10.19
CA ILE A 361 -3.81 9.53 -11.41
C ILE A 361 -5.10 8.84 -11.91
N SER A 362 -5.24 7.55 -11.64
CA SER A 362 -6.48 6.80 -11.93
C SER A 362 -7.63 7.21 -11.01
N ARG A 363 -7.36 7.74 -9.78
CA ARG A 363 -8.40 8.34 -8.92
C ARG A 363 -9.04 9.58 -9.52
N TYR A 364 -8.27 10.31 -10.34
CA TYR A 364 -8.74 11.49 -11.09
C TYR A 364 -9.45 11.14 -12.40
N GLY A 365 -9.65 9.85 -12.69
CA GLY A 365 -10.30 9.39 -13.93
C GLY A 365 -9.47 9.63 -15.18
N TRP A 366 -8.16 9.90 -15.05
CA TRP A 366 -7.29 10.05 -16.21
C TRP A 366 -7.20 8.75 -16.99
N ALA A 367 -7.08 8.87 -18.33
CA ALA A 367 -7.15 7.78 -19.27
C ALA A 367 -6.07 7.90 -20.36
N ASP A 368 -6.29 7.29 -21.51
CA ASP A 368 -5.29 7.09 -22.57
C ASP A 368 -4.65 8.42 -23.05
N ASP A 369 -5.41 9.52 -23.16
CA ASP A 369 -4.88 10.82 -23.59
C ASP A 369 -3.89 11.40 -22.57
N GLU A 370 -4.22 11.34 -21.28
CA GLU A 370 -3.34 11.78 -20.21
C GLU A 370 -2.10 10.87 -20.10
N MET A 371 -2.24 9.55 -20.30
CA MET A 371 -1.10 8.63 -20.30
C MET A 371 -0.12 8.92 -21.45
N ASN A 372 -0.63 9.19 -22.65
CA ASN A 372 0.20 9.58 -23.79
C ASN A 372 0.89 10.93 -23.55
N LEU A 373 0.19 11.92 -22.96
CA LEU A 373 0.78 13.22 -22.62
C LEU A 373 1.86 13.09 -21.54
N ILE A 374 1.66 12.24 -20.52
CA ILE A 374 2.68 11.93 -19.51
C ILE A 374 3.92 11.33 -20.17
N ALA A 375 3.77 10.35 -21.05
CA ALA A 375 4.89 9.75 -21.77
C ALA A 375 5.66 10.78 -22.63
N GLU A 376 4.94 11.69 -23.29
CA GLU A 376 5.53 12.80 -24.04
C GLU A 376 6.31 13.75 -23.14
N ILE A 377 5.77 14.13 -21.99
CA ILE A 377 6.44 14.97 -20.98
C ILE A 377 7.73 14.31 -20.51
N LEU A 378 7.67 13.01 -20.15
CA LEU A 378 8.84 12.27 -19.66
C LEU A 378 9.93 12.15 -20.75
N ARG A 379 9.55 11.94 -22.03
CA ARG A 379 10.46 11.99 -23.16
C ARG A 379 11.12 13.38 -23.29
N ASP A 380 10.32 14.43 -23.25
CA ASP A 380 10.82 15.81 -23.42
C ASP A 380 11.80 16.18 -22.31
N ILE A 381 11.56 15.74 -21.06
CA ILE A 381 12.48 15.93 -19.93
C ILE A 381 13.77 15.14 -20.12
N ARG A 382 13.70 13.90 -20.61
CA ARG A 382 14.89 13.09 -20.86
C ARG A 382 15.78 13.72 -21.94
N ASP A 383 15.16 14.16 -23.04
CA ASP A 383 15.88 14.57 -24.25
C ASP A 383 16.36 16.04 -24.21
N ASN A 384 15.85 16.87 -23.27
CA ASN A 384 16.26 18.25 -23.12
C ASN A 384 17.13 18.44 -21.86
N ASP A 385 18.27 19.13 -22.01
CA ASP A 385 19.17 19.44 -20.88
C ASP A 385 18.84 20.76 -20.17
N THR A 386 17.98 21.59 -20.74
CA THR A 386 17.58 22.88 -20.18
C THR A 386 16.13 22.89 -19.78
N PHE A 387 15.79 23.67 -18.73
CA PHE A 387 14.41 23.85 -18.30
C PHE A 387 13.54 24.44 -19.42
N SER A 388 12.38 23.86 -19.65
CA SER A 388 11.43 24.26 -20.68
C SER A 388 10.09 24.72 -20.09
N GLN A 389 9.67 25.94 -20.42
CA GLN A 389 8.37 26.47 -20.06
C GLN A 389 7.21 25.68 -20.67
N ASP A 390 7.40 25.07 -21.84
CA ASP A 390 6.35 24.30 -22.52
C ASP A 390 6.10 22.97 -21.81
N ILE A 391 7.13 22.32 -21.28
CA ILE A 391 6.98 21.14 -20.42
C ILE A 391 6.18 21.52 -19.15
N SER A 392 6.53 22.65 -18.52
CA SER A 392 5.79 23.13 -17.33
C SER A 392 4.32 23.44 -17.64
N LYS A 393 4.00 23.98 -18.82
CA LYS A 393 2.60 24.20 -19.23
C LYS A 393 1.83 22.88 -19.41
N LYS A 394 2.46 21.86 -20.02
CA LYS A 394 1.85 20.51 -20.15
C LYS A 394 1.56 19.91 -18.77
N ILE A 395 2.50 19.97 -17.83
CA ILE A 395 2.33 19.48 -16.46
C ILE A 395 1.18 20.24 -15.77
N ASN A 396 1.15 21.58 -15.84
CA ASN A 396 0.09 22.39 -15.26
C ASN A 396 -1.30 22.05 -15.83
N SER A 397 -1.37 21.71 -17.14
CA SER A 397 -2.64 21.30 -17.76
C SER A 397 -3.18 19.99 -17.19
N LEU A 398 -2.31 19.06 -16.80
CA LEU A 398 -2.69 17.84 -16.09
C LEU A 398 -3.03 18.12 -14.63
N SER A 399 -2.17 18.85 -13.91
CA SER A 399 -2.36 19.13 -12.49
C SER A 399 -3.66 19.91 -12.21
N SER A 400 -4.17 20.67 -13.17
CA SER A 400 -5.47 21.35 -13.06
C SER A 400 -6.68 20.39 -13.16
N LYS A 401 -6.49 19.14 -13.53
CA LYS A 401 -7.55 18.11 -13.66
C LYS A 401 -7.60 17.14 -12.48
N LYS A 402 -7.06 17.52 -11.31
CA LYS A 402 -7.02 16.67 -10.11
C LYS A 402 -8.37 16.68 -9.37
N GLU A 403 -9.39 16.09 -9.95
CA GLU A 403 -10.70 15.90 -9.31
C GLU A 403 -10.95 14.41 -9.07
N ILE A 404 -11.32 14.04 -7.83
CA ILE A 404 -11.55 12.64 -7.48
C ILE A 404 -12.88 12.17 -8.08
N CYS A 405 -12.82 11.16 -8.97
CA CYS A 405 -13.98 10.63 -9.68
C CYS A 405 -14.67 9.46 -8.94
N PHE A 406 -13.91 8.66 -8.21
CA PHE A 406 -14.41 7.43 -7.56
C PHE A 406 -14.68 7.68 -6.07
N THR A 407 -15.73 8.47 -5.77
CA THR A 407 -16.16 8.80 -4.41
C THR A 407 -17.68 8.76 -4.30
N ILE A 408 -18.18 8.62 -3.08
CA ILE A 408 -19.61 8.57 -2.77
C ILE A 408 -20.23 9.97 -2.92
N ASP A 409 -21.54 9.99 -3.26
CA ASP A 409 -22.29 11.22 -3.51
C ASP A 409 -22.41 12.14 -2.28
N ASN A 410 -22.78 13.40 -2.56
CA ASN A 410 -22.90 14.44 -1.55
C ASN A 410 -24.00 14.17 -0.50
N ASP A 411 -25.02 13.41 -0.80
CA ASP A 411 -26.11 13.13 0.15
C ASP A 411 -25.63 12.21 1.27
N CYS A 412 -24.91 11.14 0.92
CA CYS A 412 -24.27 10.24 1.88
C CYS A 412 -23.16 10.95 2.65
N TYR A 413 -22.35 11.78 1.95
CA TYR A 413 -21.34 12.62 2.58
C TYR A 413 -21.96 13.52 3.66
N ASN A 414 -22.95 14.33 3.31
CA ASN A 414 -23.60 15.29 4.21
C ASN A 414 -24.21 14.62 5.42
N LYS A 415 -24.81 13.44 5.20
CA LYS A 415 -25.46 12.68 6.28
C LYS A 415 -24.43 12.23 7.32
N ILE A 416 -23.33 11.58 6.91
CA ILE A 416 -22.31 11.13 7.85
C ILE A 416 -21.59 12.30 8.48
N HIS A 417 -21.24 13.33 7.70
CA HIS A 417 -20.62 14.54 8.18
C HIS A 417 -21.44 15.22 9.29
N SER A 418 -22.76 15.36 9.08
CA SER A 418 -23.65 15.99 10.07
C SER A 418 -23.69 15.25 11.41
N TYR A 419 -23.63 13.93 11.41
CA TYR A 419 -23.61 13.15 12.66
C TYR A 419 -22.29 13.20 13.41
N LEU A 420 -21.17 13.32 12.70
CA LEU A 420 -19.85 13.30 13.33
C LEU A 420 -19.34 14.68 13.74
N HIS A 421 -19.82 15.76 13.12
CA HIS A 421 -19.37 17.14 13.39
C HIS A 421 -20.39 17.98 14.19
N ASN A 422 -21.66 17.54 14.33
CA ASN A 422 -22.64 18.25 15.16
C ASN A 422 -22.41 17.92 16.64
N ARG A 423 -21.58 18.72 17.30
CA ARG A 423 -21.42 18.81 18.76
C ARG A 423 -21.99 20.13 19.30
#